data_3f75383cdb396e6af725595d22d8fd07
#
_entry.id   3f75383cdb396e6af725595d22d8fd07
#
_cell.length_a   1.000
_cell.length_b   1.000
_cell.length_c   1.000
_cell.angle_alpha   90.00
_cell.angle_beta   90.00
_cell.angle_gamma   90.00
#
_symmetry.space_group_name_H-M   'P 1'
#
loop_
_entity.id
_entity.type
_entity.pdbx_description
1 polymer ?
#
loop_
_entity_poly.entity_id
_entity_poly.type
_entity_poly.pdbx_seq_one_letter_code
_entity_poly.pdbx_strand_id
1 'polypeptide(L)'
;MKENERNILVSSALPYANGSIHMGHLVEYIQTDIWVRFQKMRGHNCHYVCAADAHGTPIMIKAREEQLSPEELVTKIAKEQHQDLKDFDVNFDNFHSTHSDENEKLVEQIYNSLKKENHIYTKDIEQAFDEKENMFLPDRFIKGTCPKCSSEEQYGDACEECGATYSPNELINPISTISDAIPVWKKSEHFFFKLSVFENNLKKWIKNAKLHKSITNKLSEWFEMGLKDWDISRDEPYFGFKIPGEKKKYFYVWLDAPIGYLASFLNLANRKNLDFNAYLKPDSDHELYHFIGKDIVYFHTLFWPAVLEGAGFRKPTSVFAHGFLTINGKKMSKSRGTFVNARTYLDNLNPNFIRYYYAAKLGPSMEDIDLNTDDFIARVNSDLIGKLVNIASRCSGFINKQFDNKLS
;
A
#
# COMPACT_ATOMS: atom_id res chain seq x y z
N MET A 1 -20.33 -31.56 -0.28
CA MET A 1 -20.95 -30.50 -1.09
C MET A 1 -19.82 -29.76 -1.76
N LYS A 2 -19.77 -29.68 -3.10
CA LYS A 2 -18.84 -28.76 -3.77
C LYS A 2 -19.30 -27.36 -3.36
N GLU A 3 -18.46 -26.62 -2.60
CA GLU A 3 -18.65 -25.18 -2.42
C GLU A 3 -18.77 -24.56 -3.82
N ASN A 4 -19.70 -23.61 -4.00
CA ASN A 4 -19.78 -22.88 -5.25
C ASN A 4 -18.43 -22.20 -5.52
N GLU A 5 -17.90 -22.42 -6.70
CA GLU A 5 -16.67 -21.79 -7.16
C GLU A 5 -16.81 -20.27 -7.09
N ARG A 6 -15.85 -19.59 -6.42
CA ARG A 6 -15.84 -18.13 -6.26
C ARG A 6 -14.83 -17.52 -7.20
N ASN A 7 -15.14 -16.35 -7.74
CA ASN A 7 -14.21 -15.55 -8.53
C ASN A 7 -13.72 -14.39 -7.64
N ILE A 8 -12.43 -14.37 -7.37
CA ILE A 8 -11.84 -13.52 -6.35
C ILE A 8 -10.69 -12.73 -6.96
N LEU A 9 -10.74 -11.41 -6.81
CA LEU A 9 -9.62 -10.50 -7.08
C LEU A 9 -9.02 -10.04 -5.75
N VAL A 10 -7.73 -10.20 -5.61
CA VAL A 10 -6.98 -9.85 -4.40
C VAL A 10 -5.85 -8.91 -4.74
N SER A 11 -5.65 -7.89 -3.94
CA SER A 11 -4.45 -7.06 -3.97
C SER A 11 -3.85 -6.89 -2.58
N SER A 12 -2.56 -6.68 -2.53
CA SER A 12 -1.84 -6.10 -1.38
C SER A 12 -1.49 -4.64 -1.68
N ALA A 13 -1.21 -3.83 -0.65
CA ALA A 13 -0.78 -2.46 -0.86
C ALA A 13 0.44 -2.40 -1.79
N LEU A 14 0.50 -1.37 -2.61
CA LEU A 14 1.56 -1.24 -3.60
C LEU A 14 2.86 -0.80 -2.91
N PRO A 15 3.99 -1.49 -3.14
CA PRO A 15 5.27 -1.03 -2.63
C PRO A 15 5.69 0.25 -3.35
N TYR A 16 6.05 1.27 -2.58
CA TYR A 16 6.51 2.54 -3.14
C TYR A 16 7.89 2.37 -3.79
N ALA A 17 8.01 2.78 -5.07
CA ALA A 17 9.19 2.54 -5.89
C ALA A 17 10.35 3.51 -5.58
N ASN A 18 10.56 3.83 -4.30
CA ASN A 18 11.65 4.66 -3.81
C ASN A 18 12.68 3.90 -2.97
N GLY A 19 12.51 2.60 -2.79
CA GLY A 19 13.41 1.79 -1.98
C GLY A 19 13.16 0.30 -2.05
N SER A 20 14.10 -0.45 -1.46
CA SER A 20 14.05 -1.90 -1.40
C SER A 20 12.95 -2.39 -0.44
N ILE A 21 12.49 -3.61 -0.65
CA ILE A 21 11.59 -4.30 0.28
C ILE A 21 12.33 -4.56 1.61
N HIS A 22 11.66 -4.37 2.73
CA HIS A 22 12.14 -4.70 4.05
C HIS A 22 11.20 -5.67 4.78
N MET A 23 11.65 -6.21 5.92
CA MET A 23 10.91 -7.23 6.66
C MET A 23 9.49 -6.82 7.04
N GLY A 24 9.24 -5.52 7.28
CA GLY A 24 7.90 -5.00 7.56
C GLY A 24 6.93 -5.11 6.36
N HIS A 25 7.41 -4.85 5.15
CA HIS A 25 6.62 -5.04 3.94
C HIS A 25 6.23 -6.51 3.74
N LEU A 26 7.14 -7.44 4.08
CA LEU A 26 6.91 -8.87 3.90
C LEU A 26 5.73 -9.42 4.72
N VAL A 27 5.36 -8.78 5.83
CA VAL A 27 4.17 -9.17 6.62
C VAL A 27 2.94 -9.19 5.73
N GLU A 28 2.73 -8.13 4.98
CA GLU A 28 1.58 -7.96 4.10
C GLU A 28 1.58 -8.96 2.94
N TYR A 29 2.70 -9.03 2.22
CA TYR A 29 2.79 -9.87 1.02
C TYR A 29 2.72 -11.36 1.34
N ILE A 30 3.35 -11.80 2.42
CA ILE A 30 3.31 -13.20 2.87
C ILE A 30 1.90 -13.54 3.36
N GLN A 31 1.25 -12.68 4.14
CA GLN A 31 -0.13 -12.88 4.60
C GLN A 31 -1.08 -13.05 3.41
N THR A 32 -0.98 -12.14 2.44
CA THR A 32 -1.82 -12.16 1.25
C THR A 32 -1.59 -13.43 0.42
N ASP A 33 -0.32 -13.79 0.17
CA ASP A 33 0.03 -14.99 -0.60
C ASP A 33 -0.48 -16.28 0.07
N ILE A 34 -0.36 -16.40 1.39
CA ILE A 34 -0.91 -17.54 2.14
C ILE A 34 -2.44 -17.62 1.97
N TRP A 35 -3.14 -16.49 2.10
CA TRP A 35 -4.58 -16.44 1.92
C TRP A 35 -5.00 -16.82 0.50
N VAL A 36 -4.31 -16.29 -0.51
CA VAL A 36 -4.55 -16.60 -1.93
C VAL A 36 -4.33 -18.08 -2.22
N ARG A 37 -3.20 -18.65 -1.76
CA ARG A 37 -2.93 -20.10 -1.90
C ARG A 37 -4.02 -20.93 -1.28
N PHE A 38 -4.50 -20.55 -0.10
CA PHE A 38 -5.60 -21.25 0.56
C PHE A 38 -6.89 -21.20 -0.27
N GLN A 39 -7.25 -20.04 -0.85
CA GLN A 39 -8.42 -19.95 -1.74
C GLN A 39 -8.27 -20.81 -3.00
N LYS A 40 -7.09 -20.77 -3.64
CA LYS A 40 -6.80 -21.62 -4.80
C LYS A 40 -6.86 -23.11 -4.45
N MET A 41 -6.33 -23.52 -3.29
CA MET A 41 -6.42 -24.92 -2.82
C MET A 41 -7.87 -25.39 -2.57
N ARG A 42 -8.76 -24.47 -2.21
CA ARG A 42 -10.21 -24.75 -2.08
C ARG A 42 -10.93 -24.84 -3.43
N GLY A 43 -10.25 -24.64 -4.53
CA GLY A 43 -10.82 -24.72 -5.88
C GLY A 43 -11.49 -23.42 -6.35
N HIS A 44 -11.16 -22.27 -5.75
CA HIS A 44 -11.69 -20.98 -6.19
C HIS A 44 -10.79 -20.34 -7.27
N ASN A 45 -11.38 -19.59 -8.20
CA ASN A 45 -10.68 -18.72 -9.13
C ASN A 45 -10.21 -17.49 -8.39
N CYS A 46 -8.95 -17.46 -8.01
CA CYS A 46 -8.38 -16.37 -7.21
C CYS A 46 -7.18 -15.76 -7.93
N HIS A 47 -7.27 -14.46 -8.24
CA HIS A 47 -6.24 -13.70 -8.91
C HIS A 47 -5.59 -12.71 -7.95
N TYR A 48 -4.29 -12.84 -7.77
CA TYR A 48 -3.50 -11.95 -6.92
C TYR A 48 -2.72 -10.95 -7.77
N VAL A 49 -3.06 -9.67 -7.66
CA VAL A 49 -2.42 -8.59 -8.40
C VAL A 49 -1.75 -7.60 -7.46
N CYS A 50 -0.65 -7.01 -7.92
CA CYS A 50 0.06 -5.94 -7.27
C CYS A 50 0.75 -5.06 -8.32
N ALA A 51 1.28 -3.92 -7.92
CA ALA A 51 2.07 -3.05 -8.77
C ALA A 51 3.09 -2.27 -7.94
N ALA A 52 4.16 -1.78 -8.56
CA ALA A 52 5.02 -0.79 -7.94
C ALA A 52 4.34 0.59 -8.01
N ASP A 53 4.24 1.28 -6.87
CA ASP A 53 3.76 2.66 -6.79
C ASP A 53 4.89 3.61 -7.22
N ALA A 54 4.73 4.22 -8.40
CA ALA A 54 5.82 4.83 -9.15
C ALA A 54 5.88 6.36 -9.10
N HIS A 55 4.84 7.06 -8.60
CA HIS A 55 4.71 8.50 -8.75
C HIS A 55 5.02 9.30 -7.48
N GLY A 56 5.27 10.59 -7.66
CA GLY A 56 5.41 11.54 -6.58
C GLY A 56 6.74 12.25 -6.51
N THR A 57 6.77 13.35 -5.77
CA THR A 57 7.98 14.17 -5.55
C THR A 57 9.17 13.39 -4.96
N PRO A 58 8.99 12.44 -4.01
CA PRO A 58 10.11 11.66 -3.48
C PRO A 58 10.84 10.84 -4.55
N ILE A 59 10.14 10.36 -5.57
CA ILE A 59 10.74 9.66 -6.71
C ILE A 59 11.66 10.61 -7.49
N MET A 60 11.19 11.82 -7.80
CA MET A 60 11.96 12.82 -8.55
C MET A 60 13.26 13.18 -7.82
N ILE A 61 13.18 13.39 -6.50
CA ILE A 61 14.35 13.77 -5.70
C ILE A 61 15.33 12.63 -5.68
N LYS A 62 14.89 11.42 -5.42
CA LYS A 62 15.76 10.25 -5.40
C LYS A 62 16.38 9.96 -6.77
N ALA A 63 15.63 10.12 -7.85
CA ALA A 63 16.15 9.99 -9.20
C ALA A 63 17.29 11.01 -9.46
N ARG A 64 17.11 12.28 -9.03
CA ARG A 64 18.17 13.31 -9.12
C ARG A 64 19.41 12.94 -8.31
N GLU A 65 19.22 12.42 -7.07
CA GLU A 65 20.33 11.95 -6.22
C GLU A 65 21.12 10.80 -6.85
N GLU A 66 20.41 9.86 -7.51
CA GLU A 66 21.03 8.71 -8.19
C GLU A 66 21.46 9.03 -9.64
N GLN A 67 21.28 10.26 -10.12
CA GLN A 67 21.60 10.71 -11.49
C GLN A 67 20.85 9.87 -12.57
N LEU A 68 19.61 9.48 -12.29
CA LEU A 68 18.72 8.74 -13.17
C LEU A 68 17.52 9.61 -13.55
N SER A 69 16.79 9.23 -14.63
CA SER A 69 15.44 9.73 -14.82
C SER A 69 14.50 9.08 -13.82
N PRO A 70 13.34 9.70 -13.47
CA PRO A 70 12.33 9.06 -12.63
C PRO A 70 11.87 7.71 -13.18
N GLU A 71 11.69 7.58 -14.49
CA GLU A 71 11.28 6.36 -15.19
C GLU A 71 12.32 5.23 -15.05
N GLU A 72 13.61 5.57 -15.20
CA GLU A 72 14.70 4.60 -15.00
C GLU A 72 14.77 4.14 -13.56
N LEU A 73 14.63 5.05 -12.59
CA LEU A 73 14.64 4.74 -11.16
C LEU A 73 13.51 3.78 -10.82
N VAL A 74 12.25 4.12 -11.17
CA VAL A 74 11.09 3.28 -10.81
C VAL A 74 11.14 1.92 -11.51
N THR A 75 11.62 1.85 -12.75
CA THR A 75 11.80 0.59 -13.47
C THR A 75 12.82 -0.30 -12.77
N LYS A 76 13.96 0.25 -12.37
CA LYS A 76 15.01 -0.45 -11.61
C LYS A 76 14.46 -0.98 -10.28
N ILE A 77 13.86 -0.11 -9.48
CA ILE A 77 13.37 -0.47 -8.15
C ILE A 77 12.20 -1.46 -8.22
N ALA A 78 11.24 -1.26 -9.14
CA ALA A 78 10.14 -2.20 -9.33
C ALA A 78 10.62 -3.61 -9.67
N LYS A 79 11.66 -3.73 -10.51
CA LYS A 79 12.28 -5.01 -10.83
C LYS A 79 12.94 -5.66 -9.61
N GLU A 80 13.66 -4.88 -8.80
CA GLU A 80 14.29 -5.36 -7.57
C GLU A 80 13.23 -5.81 -6.55
N GLN A 81 12.20 -5.00 -6.32
CA GLN A 81 11.08 -5.32 -5.43
C GLN A 81 10.37 -6.61 -5.84
N HIS A 82 10.04 -6.75 -7.13
CA HIS A 82 9.39 -7.95 -7.65
C HIS A 82 10.27 -9.19 -7.48
N GLN A 83 11.59 -9.07 -7.72
CA GLN A 83 12.52 -10.17 -7.54
C GLN A 83 12.63 -10.59 -6.07
N ASP A 84 12.75 -9.62 -5.15
CA ASP A 84 12.80 -9.90 -3.72
C ASP A 84 11.54 -10.63 -3.25
N LEU A 85 10.36 -10.15 -3.64
CA LEU A 85 9.09 -10.79 -3.30
C LEU A 85 8.97 -12.21 -3.87
N LYS A 86 9.41 -12.41 -5.10
CA LYS A 86 9.48 -13.74 -5.74
C LYS A 86 10.42 -14.68 -4.98
N ASP A 87 11.57 -14.19 -4.54
CA ASP A 87 12.55 -15.00 -3.80
C ASP A 87 12.04 -15.37 -2.38
N PHE A 88 11.05 -14.61 -1.85
CA PHE A 88 10.26 -14.99 -0.68
C PHE A 88 9.07 -15.92 -1.01
N ASP A 89 9.00 -16.46 -2.23
CA ASP A 89 7.91 -17.32 -2.70
C ASP A 89 6.52 -16.66 -2.63
N VAL A 90 6.47 -15.33 -2.82
CA VAL A 90 5.23 -14.58 -3.03
C VAL A 90 4.88 -14.62 -4.51
N ASN A 91 3.74 -15.23 -4.85
CA ASN A 91 3.37 -15.50 -6.24
C ASN A 91 2.18 -14.64 -6.68
N PHE A 92 2.49 -13.54 -7.34
CA PHE A 92 1.49 -12.71 -8.01
C PHE A 92 1.05 -13.34 -9.34
N ASP A 93 -0.24 -13.26 -9.67
CA ASP A 93 -0.72 -13.52 -11.02
C ASP A 93 -0.32 -12.37 -11.97
N ASN A 94 -0.16 -11.16 -11.43
CA ASN A 94 0.44 -10.00 -12.08
C ASN A 94 1.11 -9.04 -11.09
N PHE A 95 2.33 -8.62 -11.39
CA PHE A 95 3.02 -7.50 -10.75
C PHE A 95 3.29 -6.44 -11.81
N HIS A 96 2.70 -5.26 -11.67
CA HIS A 96 2.70 -4.21 -12.69
C HIS A 96 3.35 -2.91 -12.16
N SER A 97 3.05 -1.79 -12.78
CA SER A 97 3.48 -0.45 -12.34
C SER A 97 2.31 0.53 -12.44
N THR A 98 2.23 1.48 -11.50
CA THR A 98 1.32 2.61 -11.65
C THR A 98 1.75 3.55 -12.77
N HIS A 99 3.03 3.57 -13.14
CA HIS A 99 3.50 4.25 -14.34
C HIS A 99 3.34 3.35 -15.57
N SER A 100 2.10 3.25 -16.07
CA SER A 100 1.72 2.41 -17.22
C SER A 100 0.53 2.99 -17.97
N ASP A 101 0.43 2.64 -19.25
CA ASP A 101 -0.68 3.09 -20.12
C ASP A 101 -2.06 2.67 -19.58
N GLU A 102 -2.15 1.47 -18.99
CA GLU A 102 -3.41 1.00 -18.39
C GLU A 102 -3.81 1.87 -17.21
N ASN A 103 -2.85 2.26 -16.36
CA ASN A 103 -3.14 3.11 -15.21
C ASN A 103 -3.51 4.52 -15.65
N GLU A 104 -2.78 5.13 -16.58
CA GLU A 104 -3.10 6.47 -17.12
C GLU A 104 -4.53 6.53 -17.66
N LYS A 105 -4.91 5.57 -18.51
CA LYS A 105 -6.26 5.50 -19.09
C LYS A 105 -7.35 5.33 -18.01
N LEU A 106 -7.11 4.50 -17.01
CA LEU A 106 -8.06 4.28 -15.91
C LEU A 106 -8.15 5.51 -15.00
N VAL A 107 -7.03 6.18 -14.71
CA VAL A 107 -7.01 7.44 -13.93
C VAL A 107 -7.82 8.52 -14.64
N GLU A 108 -7.59 8.71 -15.93
CA GLU A 108 -8.37 9.66 -16.75
C GLU A 108 -9.87 9.30 -16.81
N GLN A 109 -10.20 8.02 -16.99
CA GLN A 109 -11.57 7.54 -17.02
C GLN A 109 -12.29 7.82 -15.69
N ILE A 110 -11.66 7.44 -14.56
CA ILE A 110 -12.20 7.65 -13.22
C ILE A 110 -12.36 9.14 -12.93
N TYR A 111 -11.33 9.95 -13.20
CA TYR A 111 -11.39 11.40 -13.02
C TYR A 111 -12.54 12.03 -13.83
N ASN A 112 -12.67 11.67 -15.10
CA ASN A 112 -13.72 12.21 -15.96
C ASN A 112 -15.12 11.79 -15.48
N SER A 113 -15.29 10.56 -14.99
CA SER A 113 -16.53 10.10 -14.38
C SER A 113 -16.87 10.90 -13.13
N LEU A 114 -15.92 11.06 -12.21
CA LEU A 114 -16.10 11.85 -11.00
C LEU A 114 -16.41 13.32 -11.27
N LYS A 115 -15.78 13.91 -12.28
CA LYS A 115 -16.01 15.29 -12.70
C LYS A 115 -17.40 15.46 -13.31
N LYS A 116 -17.84 14.53 -14.15
CA LYS A 116 -19.17 14.52 -14.76
C LYS A 116 -20.28 14.45 -13.71
N GLU A 117 -20.09 13.66 -12.67
CA GLU A 117 -21.05 13.50 -11.54
C GLU A 117 -20.89 14.58 -10.45
N ASN A 118 -20.14 15.67 -10.73
CA ASN A 118 -19.92 16.78 -9.78
C ASN A 118 -19.23 16.39 -8.47
N HIS A 119 -18.43 15.32 -8.45
CA HIS A 119 -17.68 14.88 -7.28
C HIS A 119 -16.31 15.54 -7.15
N ILE A 120 -15.94 16.40 -8.11
CA ILE A 120 -14.68 17.17 -8.09
C ILE A 120 -15.00 18.66 -8.17
N TYR A 121 -14.26 19.48 -7.40
CA TYR A 121 -14.30 20.94 -7.46
C TYR A 121 -12.90 21.50 -7.32
N THR A 122 -12.73 22.79 -7.64
CA THR A 122 -11.47 23.51 -7.44
C THR A 122 -11.54 24.45 -6.27
N LYS A 123 -10.39 24.66 -5.60
CA LYS A 123 -10.22 25.58 -4.49
C LYS A 123 -8.79 26.10 -4.46
N ASP A 124 -8.64 27.40 -4.21
CA ASP A 124 -7.33 27.98 -3.92
C ASP A 124 -6.84 27.54 -2.57
N ILE A 125 -5.62 27.05 -2.51
CA ILE A 125 -4.90 26.76 -1.28
C ILE A 125 -3.59 27.55 -1.25
N GLU A 126 -3.09 27.82 -0.06
CA GLU A 126 -1.80 28.45 0.15
C GLU A 126 -0.78 27.39 0.49
N GLN A 127 0.32 27.35 -0.29
CA GLN A 127 1.39 26.35 -0.15
C GLN A 127 2.75 27.01 -0.07
N ALA A 128 3.66 26.33 0.62
CA ALA A 128 5.06 26.72 0.63
C ALA A 128 5.69 26.49 -0.77
N PHE A 129 6.44 27.47 -1.23
CA PHE A 129 7.11 27.45 -2.52
C PHE A 129 8.61 27.77 -2.33
N ASP A 130 9.45 26.91 -2.87
CA ASP A 130 10.89 27.09 -2.90
C ASP A 130 11.27 27.88 -4.18
N GLU A 131 11.75 29.10 -4.00
CA GLU A 131 12.12 29.95 -5.14
C GLU A 131 13.43 29.54 -5.81
N LYS A 132 14.34 28.87 -5.08
CA LYS A 132 15.58 28.33 -5.65
C LYS A 132 15.32 27.15 -6.58
N GLU A 133 14.48 26.22 -6.11
CA GLU A 133 14.12 25.03 -6.88
C GLU A 133 12.94 25.25 -7.80
N ASN A 134 12.26 26.43 -7.71
CA ASN A 134 11.07 26.80 -8.47
C ASN A 134 9.97 25.75 -8.39
N MET A 135 9.65 25.28 -7.18
CA MET A 135 8.67 24.22 -6.93
C MET A 135 7.88 24.43 -5.64
N PHE A 136 6.63 23.93 -5.63
CA PHE A 136 5.87 23.79 -4.39
C PHE A 136 6.42 22.67 -3.53
N LEU A 137 6.49 22.90 -2.22
CA LEU A 137 7.03 21.96 -1.26
C LEU A 137 5.91 21.13 -0.61
N PRO A 138 5.94 19.80 -0.70
CA PRO A 138 5.18 18.94 0.19
C PRO A 138 5.58 19.15 1.66
N ASP A 139 4.67 18.88 2.59
CA ASP A 139 4.87 19.14 4.03
C ASP A 139 6.15 18.49 4.57
N ARG A 140 6.51 17.29 4.10
CA ARG A 140 7.74 16.57 4.47
C ARG A 140 9.03 17.14 3.88
N PHE A 141 8.92 18.12 2.99
CA PHE A 141 10.07 18.85 2.44
C PHE A 141 10.25 20.22 3.09
N ILE A 142 9.56 20.46 4.20
CA ILE A 142 9.72 21.65 5.03
C ILE A 142 10.09 21.19 6.43
N LYS A 143 11.09 21.79 6.99
CA LYS A 143 11.48 21.62 8.38
C LYS A 143 11.52 22.96 9.09
N GLY A 144 11.30 22.93 10.40
CA GLY A 144 11.36 24.11 11.25
C GLY A 144 11.22 23.74 12.72
N THR A 145 11.01 24.74 13.55
CA THR A 145 10.80 24.54 14.98
C THR A 145 9.32 24.32 15.27
N CYS A 146 9.00 23.29 16.07
CA CYS A 146 7.64 22.97 16.45
C CYS A 146 6.97 24.12 17.20
N PRO A 147 5.76 24.57 16.80
CA PRO A 147 5.05 25.67 17.45
C PRO A 147 4.51 25.30 18.84
N LYS A 148 4.49 24.03 19.23
CA LYS A 148 3.95 23.54 20.51
C LYS A 148 5.01 23.27 21.57
N CYS A 149 6.10 22.59 21.22
CA CYS A 149 7.12 22.19 22.18
C CYS A 149 8.50 22.82 21.92
N SER A 150 8.64 23.60 20.86
CA SER A 150 9.89 24.27 20.46
C SER A 150 11.03 23.33 20.10
N SER A 151 10.76 22.05 19.80
CA SER A 151 11.76 21.15 19.23
C SER A 151 12.14 21.60 17.83
N GLU A 152 13.42 21.63 17.54
CA GLU A 152 13.99 21.98 16.23
C GLU A 152 13.88 20.82 15.25
N GLU A 153 14.11 21.07 13.96
CA GLU A 153 14.19 20.07 12.88
C GLU A 153 12.90 19.23 12.70
N GLN A 154 11.74 19.77 13.03
CA GLN A 154 10.47 19.09 12.88
C GLN A 154 9.87 19.30 11.48
N TYR A 155 9.22 18.26 10.92
CA TYR A 155 8.56 18.33 9.62
C TYR A 155 7.28 19.16 9.62
N GLY A 156 6.84 19.57 8.42
CA GLY A 156 5.71 20.47 8.25
C GLY A 156 4.32 19.91 8.55
N ASP A 157 4.21 18.62 8.85
CA ASP A 157 2.93 17.94 9.14
C ASP A 157 2.77 17.54 10.61
N ALA A 158 3.86 17.19 11.30
CA ALA A 158 3.80 16.75 12.68
C ALA A 158 5.15 16.85 13.40
N CYS A 159 5.10 17.00 14.70
CA CYS A 159 6.27 16.95 15.57
C CYS A 159 6.58 15.51 15.99
N GLU A 160 7.79 15.05 15.74
CA GLU A 160 8.23 13.70 16.13
C GLU A 160 8.45 13.56 17.65
N GLU A 161 8.70 14.69 18.35
CA GLU A 161 8.94 14.71 19.80
C GLU A 161 7.65 14.73 20.63
N CYS A 162 6.74 15.67 20.33
CA CYS A 162 5.51 15.82 21.14
C CYS A 162 4.24 15.27 20.48
N GLY A 163 4.33 14.80 19.22
CA GLY A 163 3.21 14.22 18.48
C GLY A 163 2.15 15.26 18.04
N ALA A 164 2.38 16.56 18.19
CA ALA A 164 1.46 17.58 17.74
C ALA A 164 1.40 17.65 16.22
N THR A 165 0.20 17.78 15.66
CA THR A 165 -0.02 18.04 14.24
C THR A 165 -0.28 19.53 14.02
N TYR A 166 0.19 20.05 12.89
CA TYR A 166 0.07 21.45 12.47
C TYR A 166 0.21 21.57 10.95
N SER A 167 -0.07 22.73 10.41
CA SER A 167 0.19 23.05 9.02
C SER A 167 1.62 23.61 8.85
N PRO A 168 2.26 23.45 7.68
CA PRO A 168 3.64 23.94 7.47
C PRO A 168 3.86 25.41 7.76
N ASN A 169 2.81 26.26 7.59
CA ASN A 169 2.87 27.69 7.89
C ASN A 169 2.85 28.04 9.39
N GLU A 170 2.58 27.06 10.24
CA GLU A 170 2.64 27.21 11.70
C GLU A 170 4.06 26.94 12.25
N LEU A 171 4.94 26.32 11.46
CA LEU A 171 6.33 26.11 11.85
C LEU A 171 7.04 27.44 12.08
N ILE A 172 7.87 27.49 13.11
CA ILE A 172 8.76 28.62 13.38
C ILE A 172 10.03 28.41 12.56
N ASN A 173 10.44 29.43 11.81
CA ASN A 173 11.60 29.42 10.93
C ASN A 173 11.61 28.22 9.94
N PRO A 174 10.56 28.07 9.09
CA PRO A 174 10.51 26.99 8.14
C PRO A 174 11.62 27.13 7.10
N ILE A 175 12.25 26.01 6.75
CA ILE A 175 13.25 25.90 5.68
C ILE A 175 12.91 24.73 4.75
N SER A 176 13.26 24.88 3.47
CA SER A 176 13.21 23.80 2.49
C SER A 176 14.29 22.77 2.79
N THR A 177 13.93 21.49 2.86
CA THR A 177 14.92 20.39 3.02
C THR A 177 15.67 20.09 1.74
N ILE A 178 15.32 20.76 0.63
CA ILE A 178 15.94 20.54 -0.70
C ILE A 178 17.03 21.57 -0.96
N SER A 179 16.77 22.84 -0.63
CA SER A 179 17.65 23.94 -1.01
C SER A 179 18.14 24.78 0.18
N ASP A 180 17.70 24.49 1.41
CA ASP A 180 17.87 25.30 2.62
C ASP A 180 17.31 26.73 2.50
N ALA A 181 16.48 27.00 1.48
CA ALA A 181 15.84 28.29 1.33
C ALA A 181 14.65 28.45 2.29
N ILE A 182 14.39 29.68 2.72
CA ILE A 182 13.14 30.03 3.42
C ILE A 182 12.03 30.01 2.37
N PRO A 183 10.98 29.16 2.52
CA PRO A 183 9.91 29.11 1.53
C PRO A 183 9.05 30.37 1.58
N VAL A 184 8.53 30.76 0.41
CA VAL A 184 7.51 31.79 0.29
C VAL A 184 6.13 31.13 0.13
N TRP A 185 5.07 31.81 0.59
CA TRP A 185 3.72 31.26 0.49
C TRP A 185 3.05 31.76 -0.80
N LYS A 186 2.62 30.82 -1.64
CA LYS A 186 1.93 31.12 -2.90
C LYS A 186 0.59 30.42 -2.97
N LYS A 187 -0.40 31.10 -3.52
CA LYS A 187 -1.72 30.51 -3.82
C LYS A 187 -1.63 29.66 -5.08
N SER A 188 -2.27 28.50 -5.01
CA SER A 188 -2.45 27.61 -6.14
C SER A 188 -3.86 27.03 -6.13
N GLU A 189 -4.51 26.97 -7.31
CA GLU A 189 -5.79 26.32 -7.45
C GLU A 189 -5.58 24.80 -7.47
N HIS A 190 -6.28 24.07 -6.59
CA HIS A 190 -6.21 22.63 -6.47
C HIS A 190 -7.55 21.97 -6.72
N PHE A 191 -7.52 20.72 -7.16
CA PHE A 191 -8.68 19.89 -7.40
C PHE A 191 -8.95 19.02 -6.18
N PHE A 192 -10.19 19.04 -5.71
CA PHE A 192 -10.63 18.30 -4.54
C PHE A 192 -11.70 17.28 -4.89
N PHE A 193 -11.56 16.07 -4.38
CA PHE A 193 -12.61 15.06 -4.40
C PHE A 193 -13.51 15.24 -3.18
N LYS A 194 -14.83 15.33 -3.42
CA LYS A 194 -15.85 15.53 -2.39
C LYS A 194 -16.12 14.26 -1.60
N LEU A 195 -15.18 13.84 -0.74
CA LEU A 195 -15.32 12.64 0.06
C LEU A 195 -16.52 12.71 1.01
N SER A 196 -16.82 13.91 1.53
CA SER A 196 -17.91 14.18 2.49
C SER A 196 -19.29 13.77 1.97
N VAL A 197 -19.54 13.86 0.66
CA VAL A 197 -20.85 13.49 0.09
C VAL A 197 -21.12 11.98 0.10
N PHE A 198 -20.07 11.16 0.25
CA PHE A 198 -20.17 9.70 0.26
C PHE A 198 -20.40 9.11 1.66
N GLU A 199 -20.43 9.91 2.72
CA GLU A 199 -20.47 9.44 4.10
C GLU A 199 -21.59 8.43 4.37
N ASN A 200 -22.81 8.73 3.93
CA ASN A 200 -23.95 7.84 4.15
C ASN A 200 -23.81 6.51 3.40
N ASN A 201 -23.26 6.53 2.20
CA ASN A 201 -23.04 5.35 1.38
C ASN A 201 -21.90 4.49 1.95
N LEU A 202 -20.84 5.12 2.45
CA LEU A 202 -19.76 4.44 3.15
C LEU A 202 -20.26 3.76 4.44
N LYS A 203 -21.08 4.43 5.25
CA LYS A 203 -21.71 3.84 6.44
C LYS A 203 -22.55 2.61 6.12
N LYS A 204 -23.27 2.63 5.00
CA LYS A 204 -24.05 1.46 4.54
C LYS A 204 -23.14 0.32 4.07
N TRP A 205 -22.07 0.65 3.31
CA TRP A 205 -21.13 -0.35 2.82
C TRP A 205 -20.38 -1.04 3.97
N ILE A 206 -19.89 -0.29 4.95
CA ILE A 206 -19.13 -0.78 6.11
C ILE A 206 -19.92 -1.85 6.89
N LYS A 207 -21.24 -1.69 7.02
CA LYS A 207 -22.11 -2.69 7.69
C LYS A 207 -22.06 -4.07 7.02
N ASN A 208 -21.79 -4.13 5.71
CA ASN A 208 -21.79 -5.34 4.90
C ASN A 208 -20.38 -5.85 4.56
N ALA A 209 -19.37 -5.01 4.67
CA ALA A 209 -17.98 -5.26 4.22
C ALA A 209 -17.19 -6.24 5.09
N LYS A 210 -17.78 -6.79 6.15
CA LYS A 210 -17.14 -7.77 7.08
C LYS A 210 -15.77 -7.30 7.58
N LEU A 211 -15.62 -6.00 7.85
CA LEU A 211 -14.39 -5.42 8.39
C LEU A 211 -14.15 -5.87 9.84
N HIS A 212 -12.90 -5.96 10.23
CA HIS A 212 -12.54 -6.24 11.61
C HIS A 212 -13.06 -5.15 12.58
N LYS A 213 -13.45 -5.54 13.79
CA LYS A 213 -14.06 -4.62 14.78
C LYS A 213 -13.19 -3.41 15.10
N SER A 214 -11.87 -3.56 15.16
CA SER A 214 -10.97 -2.43 15.39
C SER A 214 -11.00 -1.39 14.26
N ILE A 215 -11.17 -1.83 13.01
CA ILE A 215 -11.36 -0.94 11.86
C ILE A 215 -12.69 -0.20 11.99
N THR A 216 -13.77 -0.91 12.26
CA THR A 216 -15.11 -0.28 12.37
C THR A 216 -15.20 0.71 13.51
N ASN A 217 -14.54 0.46 14.65
CA ASN A 217 -14.45 1.41 15.76
C ASN A 217 -13.73 2.70 15.32
N LYS A 218 -12.58 2.56 14.63
CA LYS A 218 -11.82 3.72 14.14
C LYS A 218 -12.58 4.52 13.09
N LEU A 219 -13.32 3.83 12.22
CA LEU A 219 -14.20 4.48 11.25
C LEU A 219 -15.30 5.31 11.91
N SER A 220 -15.87 4.83 13.03
CA SER A 220 -16.89 5.61 13.79
C SER A 220 -16.32 6.93 14.30
N GLU A 221 -15.10 6.94 14.84
CA GLU A 221 -14.41 8.17 15.28
C GLU A 221 -14.25 9.17 14.12
N TRP A 222 -13.81 8.70 12.93
CA TRP A 222 -13.63 9.57 11.76
C TRP A 222 -14.96 10.11 11.23
N PHE A 223 -16.04 9.35 11.28
CA PHE A 223 -17.36 9.87 10.91
C PHE A 223 -17.88 10.91 11.91
N GLU A 224 -17.59 10.76 13.20
CA GLU A 224 -17.95 11.75 14.23
C GLU A 224 -17.18 13.08 14.03
N MET A 225 -15.92 13.00 13.59
CA MET A 225 -15.12 14.18 13.24
C MET A 225 -15.56 14.86 11.92
N GLY A 226 -16.36 14.16 11.10
CA GLY A 226 -16.75 14.57 9.74
C GLY A 226 -15.65 14.30 8.72
N LEU A 227 -16.04 13.76 7.57
CA LEU A 227 -15.10 13.47 6.48
C LEU A 227 -14.70 14.76 5.77
N LYS A 228 -13.40 14.95 5.57
CA LYS A 228 -12.85 16.10 4.82
C LYS A 228 -12.63 15.69 3.36
N ASP A 229 -12.91 16.64 2.47
CA ASP A 229 -12.64 16.48 1.05
C ASP A 229 -11.13 16.35 0.79
N TRP A 230 -10.76 15.58 -0.22
CA TRP A 230 -9.38 15.18 -0.46
C TRP A 230 -8.77 15.91 -1.65
N ASP A 231 -7.61 16.55 -1.45
CA ASP A 231 -6.83 17.15 -2.54
C ASP A 231 -6.22 16.07 -3.42
N ILE A 232 -6.61 16.07 -4.70
CA ILE A 232 -6.21 15.07 -5.72
C ILE A 232 -5.25 15.64 -6.76
N SER A 233 -4.71 16.83 -6.55
CA SER A 233 -3.83 17.49 -7.52
C SER A 233 -2.49 17.89 -6.93
N ARG A 234 -1.49 18.06 -7.81
CA ARG A 234 -0.18 18.63 -7.47
C ARG A 234 0.29 19.56 -8.57
N ASP A 235 1.08 20.55 -8.18
CA ASP A 235 1.70 21.51 -9.08
C ASP A 235 2.99 20.98 -9.71
N GLU A 236 3.33 21.50 -10.89
CA GLU A 236 4.63 21.30 -11.54
C GLU A 236 5.78 21.89 -10.68
N PRO A 237 6.96 21.23 -10.58
CA PRO A 237 7.30 19.94 -11.18
C PRO A 237 6.81 18.75 -10.34
N TYR A 238 6.27 17.75 -11.01
CA TYR A 238 5.78 16.54 -10.37
C TYR A 238 5.90 15.34 -11.31
N PHE A 239 6.34 14.21 -10.82
CA PHE A 239 6.37 12.96 -11.58
C PHE A 239 5.06 12.20 -11.36
N GLY A 240 4.26 12.10 -12.41
CA GLY A 240 2.93 11.51 -12.40
C GLY A 240 2.16 11.86 -13.66
N PHE A 241 0.89 11.47 -13.74
CA PHE A 241 0.03 11.79 -14.89
C PHE A 241 -0.55 13.19 -14.78
N LYS A 242 -0.63 13.87 -15.91
CA LYS A 242 -1.24 15.20 -16.00
C LYS A 242 -2.76 15.12 -15.88
N ILE A 243 -3.36 16.11 -15.23
CA ILE A 243 -4.81 16.25 -15.19
C ILE A 243 -5.29 16.67 -16.57
N PRO A 244 -6.27 15.98 -17.21
CA PRO A 244 -6.79 16.32 -18.51
C PRO A 244 -7.29 17.77 -18.61
N GLY A 245 -6.77 18.49 -19.60
CA GLY A 245 -7.08 19.90 -19.81
C GLY A 245 -6.20 20.90 -19.04
N GLU A 246 -5.37 20.42 -18.12
CA GLU A 246 -4.48 21.27 -17.32
C GLU A 246 -3.04 21.24 -17.87
N LYS A 247 -2.38 22.40 -17.86
CA LYS A 247 -1.00 22.51 -18.38
C LYS A 247 0.06 22.14 -17.35
N LYS A 248 -0.19 22.47 -16.06
CA LYS A 248 0.79 22.44 -14.96
C LYS A 248 0.26 21.73 -13.73
N LYS A 249 -0.75 20.88 -13.89
CA LYS A 249 -1.35 20.11 -12.79
C LYS A 249 -1.26 18.62 -13.08
N TYR A 250 -0.96 17.90 -12.03
CA TYR A 250 -0.77 16.46 -12.06
C TYR A 250 -1.70 15.81 -11.03
N PHE A 251 -2.07 14.56 -11.26
CA PHE A 251 -2.77 13.79 -10.25
C PHE A 251 -1.86 13.51 -9.07
N TYR A 252 -2.40 13.67 -7.87
CA TYR A 252 -1.70 13.27 -6.66
C TYR A 252 -1.62 11.75 -6.57
N VAL A 253 -0.46 11.23 -6.18
CA VAL A 253 -0.18 9.78 -6.09
C VAL A 253 -1.24 8.99 -5.33
N TRP A 254 -1.88 9.57 -4.32
CA TRP A 254 -2.95 8.92 -3.57
C TRP A 254 -4.24 8.72 -4.36
N LEU A 255 -4.43 9.40 -5.49
CA LEU A 255 -5.51 9.07 -6.43
C LEU A 255 -5.08 7.95 -7.39
N ASP A 256 -3.90 8.05 -7.99
CA ASP A 256 -3.49 7.12 -9.03
C ASP A 256 -2.97 5.77 -8.50
N ALA A 257 -2.35 5.74 -7.31
CA ALA A 257 -1.83 4.52 -6.72
C ALA A 257 -2.90 3.42 -6.56
N PRO A 258 -4.06 3.65 -5.92
CA PRO A 258 -5.06 2.58 -5.79
C PRO A 258 -5.70 2.18 -7.12
N ILE A 259 -5.71 3.06 -8.12
CA ILE A 259 -6.12 2.71 -9.47
C ILE A 259 -5.15 1.70 -10.08
N GLY A 260 -3.90 1.69 -9.64
CA GLY A 260 -2.90 0.68 -9.97
C GLY A 260 -3.32 -0.77 -9.68
N TYR A 261 -4.20 -1.00 -8.68
CA TYR A 261 -4.82 -2.32 -8.48
C TYR A 261 -5.65 -2.75 -9.67
N LEU A 262 -6.46 -1.82 -10.18
CA LEU A 262 -7.31 -2.06 -11.35
C LEU A 262 -6.48 -2.17 -12.62
N ALA A 263 -5.46 -1.34 -12.77
CA ALA A 263 -4.54 -1.37 -13.91
C ALA A 263 -3.76 -2.69 -13.99
N SER A 264 -3.26 -3.19 -12.86
CA SER A 264 -2.62 -4.49 -12.79
C SER A 264 -3.58 -5.62 -13.16
N PHE A 265 -4.83 -5.54 -12.69
CA PHE A 265 -5.84 -6.53 -13.08
C PHE A 265 -6.23 -6.40 -14.55
N LEU A 266 -6.36 -5.18 -15.10
CA LEU A 266 -6.65 -4.97 -16.52
C LEU A 266 -5.57 -5.57 -17.42
N ASN A 267 -4.30 -5.36 -17.08
CA ASN A 267 -3.17 -5.97 -17.79
C ASN A 267 -3.23 -7.50 -17.72
N LEU A 268 -3.53 -8.08 -16.55
CA LEU A 268 -3.74 -9.52 -16.40
C LEU A 268 -4.92 -10.02 -17.25
N ALA A 269 -6.05 -9.31 -17.19
CA ALA A 269 -7.28 -9.65 -17.90
C ALA A 269 -7.05 -9.70 -19.42
N ASN A 270 -6.35 -8.69 -19.95
CA ASN A 270 -5.98 -8.65 -21.37
C ASN A 270 -5.10 -9.83 -21.78
N ARG A 271 -4.14 -10.24 -20.94
CA ARG A 271 -3.23 -11.37 -21.23
C ARG A 271 -3.90 -12.73 -21.10
N LYS A 272 -4.84 -12.87 -20.16
CA LYS A 272 -5.53 -14.15 -19.86
C LYS A 272 -6.95 -14.22 -20.42
N ASN A 273 -7.39 -13.22 -21.18
CA ASN A 273 -8.75 -13.13 -21.72
C ASN A 273 -9.83 -13.23 -20.63
N LEU A 274 -9.64 -12.51 -19.50
CA LEU A 274 -10.63 -12.42 -18.44
C LEU A 274 -11.54 -11.20 -18.68
N ASP A 275 -12.77 -11.29 -18.22
CA ASP A 275 -13.70 -10.14 -18.29
C ASP A 275 -13.46 -9.19 -17.11
N PHE A 276 -12.71 -8.11 -17.36
CA PHE A 276 -12.43 -7.05 -16.40
C PHE A 276 -13.70 -6.46 -15.77
N ASN A 277 -14.72 -6.21 -16.61
CA ASN A 277 -15.96 -5.60 -16.16
C ASN A 277 -16.80 -6.55 -15.28
N ALA A 278 -16.75 -7.86 -15.54
CA ALA A 278 -17.43 -8.83 -14.70
C ALA A 278 -16.96 -8.77 -13.24
N TYR A 279 -15.66 -8.46 -13.00
CA TYR A 279 -15.13 -8.31 -11.64
C TYR A 279 -15.48 -6.97 -10.99
N LEU A 280 -15.61 -5.89 -11.77
CA LEU A 280 -15.54 -4.53 -11.23
C LEU A 280 -16.83 -3.71 -11.38
N LYS A 281 -17.86 -4.21 -12.08
CA LYS A 281 -19.16 -3.55 -12.16
C LYS A 281 -19.85 -3.50 -10.78
N PRO A 282 -20.69 -2.49 -10.50
CA PRO A 282 -21.29 -2.29 -9.17
C PRO A 282 -22.07 -3.48 -8.61
N ASP A 283 -22.77 -4.23 -9.48
CA ASP A 283 -23.61 -5.39 -9.17
C ASP A 283 -22.89 -6.75 -9.37
N SER A 284 -21.56 -6.74 -9.44
CA SER A 284 -20.78 -7.96 -9.60
C SER A 284 -20.96 -8.91 -8.41
N ASP A 285 -21.12 -10.19 -8.70
CA ASP A 285 -21.08 -11.31 -7.74
C ASP A 285 -19.64 -11.80 -7.45
N HIS A 286 -18.65 -11.32 -8.20
CA HIS A 286 -17.24 -11.56 -7.94
C HIS A 286 -16.80 -10.82 -6.68
N GLU A 287 -15.68 -11.18 -6.13
CA GLU A 287 -15.20 -10.62 -4.87
C GLU A 287 -13.90 -9.81 -5.07
N LEU A 288 -13.76 -8.72 -4.32
CA LEU A 288 -12.57 -7.85 -4.32
C LEU A 288 -12.05 -7.69 -2.90
N TYR A 289 -10.81 -8.07 -2.65
CA TYR A 289 -10.16 -7.98 -1.35
C TYR A 289 -8.87 -7.16 -1.43
N HIS A 290 -8.66 -6.31 -0.42
CA HIS A 290 -7.41 -5.61 -0.21
C HIS A 290 -6.78 -6.05 1.10
N PHE A 291 -5.48 -6.36 1.07
CA PHE A 291 -4.65 -6.57 2.25
C PHE A 291 -3.72 -5.38 2.40
N ILE A 292 -3.66 -4.77 3.59
CA ILE A 292 -2.98 -3.49 3.80
C ILE A 292 -2.35 -3.40 5.19
N GLY A 293 -1.39 -2.48 5.36
CA GLY A 293 -0.95 -2.04 6.68
C GLY A 293 -2.01 -1.16 7.37
N LYS A 294 -2.02 -1.16 8.71
CA LYS A 294 -2.99 -0.37 9.50
C LYS A 294 -2.89 1.14 9.30
N ASP A 295 -1.76 1.64 8.82
CA ASP A 295 -1.49 3.05 8.54
C ASP A 295 -2.31 3.62 7.38
N ILE A 296 -2.73 2.78 6.44
CA ILE A 296 -3.51 3.19 5.27
C ILE A 296 -4.98 2.74 5.32
N VAL A 297 -5.47 2.38 6.51
CA VAL A 297 -6.88 1.98 6.72
C VAL A 297 -7.83 3.10 6.32
N TYR A 298 -7.60 4.36 6.76
CA TYR A 298 -8.42 5.51 6.39
C TYR A 298 -8.62 5.60 4.87
N PHE A 299 -7.53 5.46 4.15
CA PHE A 299 -7.49 5.56 2.71
C PHE A 299 -8.30 4.43 2.03
N HIS A 300 -8.09 3.17 2.43
CA HIS A 300 -8.74 2.01 1.79
C HIS A 300 -10.17 1.74 2.25
N THR A 301 -10.61 2.38 3.33
CA THR A 301 -11.98 2.17 3.85
C THR A 301 -12.89 3.40 3.69
N LEU A 302 -12.35 4.56 3.35
CA LEU A 302 -13.12 5.78 3.11
C LEU A 302 -12.86 6.34 1.71
N PHE A 303 -11.65 6.80 1.42
CA PHE A 303 -11.35 7.47 0.15
C PHE A 303 -11.53 6.53 -1.06
N TRP A 304 -10.83 5.40 -1.07
CA TRP A 304 -10.84 4.47 -2.19
C TRP A 304 -12.24 3.90 -2.52
N PRO A 305 -13.03 3.41 -1.54
CA PRO A 305 -14.39 2.97 -1.82
C PRO A 305 -15.31 4.08 -2.33
N ALA A 306 -15.10 5.34 -1.88
CA ALA A 306 -15.86 6.48 -2.39
C ALA A 306 -15.49 6.82 -3.85
N VAL A 307 -14.21 6.79 -4.19
CA VAL A 307 -13.72 6.98 -5.58
C VAL A 307 -14.31 5.90 -6.49
N LEU A 308 -14.25 4.63 -6.09
CA LEU A 308 -14.82 3.52 -6.84
C LEU A 308 -16.33 3.72 -7.09
N GLU A 309 -17.09 4.03 -6.04
CA GLU A 309 -18.54 4.26 -6.13
C GLU A 309 -18.85 5.45 -7.04
N GLY A 310 -18.17 6.58 -6.85
CA GLY A 310 -18.39 7.79 -7.66
C GLY A 310 -18.02 7.62 -9.13
N ALA A 311 -17.11 6.70 -9.44
CA ALA A 311 -16.71 6.34 -10.80
C ALA A 311 -17.51 5.18 -11.41
N GLY A 312 -18.51 4.62 -10.69
CA GLY A 312 -19.34 3.53 -11.18
C GLY A 312 -18.71 2.15 -11.10
N PHE A 313 -17.73 1.96 -10.21
CA PHE A 313 -17.13 0.67 -9.90
C PHE A 313 -17.68 0.09 -8.58
N ARG A 314 -17.54 -1.23 -8.41
CA ARG A 314 -17.86 -1.86 -7.14
C ARG A 314 -16.89 -1.46 -6.04
N LYS A 315 -17.39 -1.38 -4.81
CA LYS A 315 -16.55 -1.27 -3.61
C LYS A 315 -15.92 -2.63 -3.24
N PRO A 316 -14.82 -2.65 -2.48
CA PRO A 316 -14.24 -3.90 -1.99
C PRO A 316 -15.23 -4.74 -1.22
N THR A 317 -15.13 -6.08 -1.34
CA THR A 317 -15.88 -7.02 -0.51
C THR A 317 -15.43 -6.91 0.95
N SER A 318 -14.12 -6.80 1.15
CA SER A 318 -13.52 -6.53 2.46
C SER A 318 -12.11 -5.96 2.32
N VAL A 319 -11.63 -5.36 3.42
CA VAL A 319 -10.27 -4.87 3.59
C VAL A 319 -9.71 -5.51 4.85
N PHE A 320 -8.59 -6.21 4.70
CA PHE A 320 -7.85 -6.82 5.80
C PHE A 320 -6.64 -5.96 6.13
N ALA A 321 -6.49 -5.58 7.39
CA ALA A 321 -5.38 -4.78 7.86
C ALA A 321 -4.55 -5.53 8.89
N HIS A 322 -3.23 -5.44 8.79
CA HIS A 322 -2.28 -5.96 9.78
C HIS A 322 -1.61 -4.83 10.56
N GLY A 323 -1.05 -5.16 11.72
CA GLY A 323 -0.24 -4.25 12.53
C GLY A 323 1.18 -4.06 11.96
N PHE A 324 1.96 -3.19 12.59
CA PHE A 324 3.36 -2.99 12.23
C PHE A 324 4.24 -4.15 12.71
N LEU A 325 5.40 -4.30 12.06
CA LEU A 325 6.45 -5.18 12.53
C LEU A 325 7.39 -4.43 13.47
N THR A 326 7.59 -4.98 14.66
CA THR A 326 8.68 -4.62 15.55
C THR A 326 9.76 -5.70 15.55
N ILE A 327 10.97 -5.37 15.94
CA ILE A 327 12.07 -6.32 16.09
C ILE A 327 12.58 -6.24 17.53
N ASN A 328 12.43 -7.35 18.27
CA ASN A 328 12.75 -7.41 19.69
C ASN A 328 12.12 -6.24 20.47
N GLY A 329 10.83 -5.99 20.28
CA GLY A 329 10.04 -4.94 20.92
C GLY A 329 10.33 -3.50 20.45
N LYS A 330 11.18 -3.31 19.44
CA LYS A 330 11.55 -1.98 18.93
C LYS A 330 11.03 -1.75 17.51
N LYS A 331 10.56 -0.52 17.22
CA LYS A 331 10.24 -0.13 15.85
C LYS A 331 11.45 -0.27 14.95
N MET A 332 11.23 -0.73 13.71
CA MET A 332 12.30 -0.74 12.69
C MET A 332 12.75 0.69 12.40
N SER A 333 14.06 0.92 12.45
CA SER A 333 14.68 2.22 12.19
C SER A 333 16.08 2.01 11.64
N LYS A 334 16.42 2.74 10.56
CA LYS A 334 17.78 2.73 10.01
C LYS A 334 18.80 3.28 11.01
N SER A 335 18.45 4.36 11.70
CA SER A 335 19.33 5.01 12.69
C SER A 335 19.57 4.15 13.93
N ARG A 336 18.66 3.22 14.26
CA ARG A 336 18.78 2.32 15.42
C ARG A 336 19.33 0.94 15.06
N GLY A 337 19.71 0.69 13.81
CA GLY A 337 20.21 -0.61 13.36
C GLY A 337 19.18 -1.76 13.40
N THR A 338 17.89 -1.46 13.59
CA THR A 338 16.80 -2.46 13.60
C THR A 338 16.12 -2.59 12.24
N PHE A 339 16.64 -1.94 11.20
CA PHE A 339 16.11 -2.02 9.85
C PHE A 339 16.76 -3.17 9.10
N VAL A 340 15.95 -4.14 8.68
CA VAL A 340 16.43 -5.33 7.94
C VAL A 340 15.77 -5.35 6.57
N ASN A 341 16.60 -5.26 5.51
CA ASN A 341 16.15 -5.43 4.13
C ASN A 341 15.78 -6.90 3.86
N ALA A 342 14.85 -7.10 2.95
CA ALA A 342 14.46 -8.42 2.48
C ALA A 342 15.67 -9.21 1.94
N ARG A 343 16.50 -8.57 1.12
CA ARG A 343 17.70 -9.19 0.54
C ARG A 343 18.70 -9.63 1.61
N THR A 344 18.92 -8.83 2.64
CA THR A 344 19.80 -9.20 3.77
C THR A 344 19.33 -10.48 4.46
N TYR A 345 18.01 -10.66 4.60
CA TYR A 345 17.46 -11.90 5.14
C TYR A 345 17.72 -13.08 4.21
N LEU A 346 17.43 -12.95 2.91
CA LEU A 346 17.58 -14.02 1.91
C LEU A 346 19.05 -14.48 1.75
N ASP A 347 20.01 -13.58 1.89
CA ASP A 347 21.43 -13.91 1.82
C ASP A 347 21.90 -14.81 2.98
N ASN A 348 21.13 -14.87 4.07
CA ASN A 348 21.54 -15.57 5.29
C ASN A 348 20.58 -16.70 5.70
N LEU A 349 19.29 -16.64 5.34
CA LEU A 349 18.27 -17.54 5.85
C LEU A 349 17.28 -17.99 4.79
N ASN A 350 16.72 -19.19 4.96
CA ASN A 350 15.69 -19.72 4.08
C ASN A 350 14.37 -18.92 4.25
N PRO A 351 13.74 -18.47 3.14
CA PRO A 351 12.50 -17.71 3.18
C PRO A 351 11.34 -18.45 3.86
N ASN A 352 11.30 -19.77 3.82
CA ASN A 352 10.24 -20.55 4.47
C ASN A 352 10.21 -20.40 5.99
N PHE A 353 11.33 -20.06 6.61
CA PHE A 353 11.37 -19.86 8.08
C PHE A 353 10.58 -18.61 8.49
N ILE A 354 10.77 -17.49 7.81
CA ILE A 354 10.03 -16.26 8.11
C ILE A 354 8.58 -16.36 7.65
N ARG A 355 8.31 -17.02 6.53
CA ARG A 355 6.94 -17.28 6.06
C ARG A 355 6.15 -18.05 7.12
N TYR A 356 6.74 -19.11 7.68
CA TYR A 356 6.13 -19.87 8.76
C TYR A 356 5.95 -19.03 10.02
N TYR A 357 6.97 -18.27 10.40
CA TYR A 357 6.92 -17.43 11.60
C TYR A 357 5.78 -16.40 11.52
N TYR A 358 5.67 -15.71 10.40
CA TYR A 358 4.57 -14.76 10.17
C TYR A 358 3.21 -15.47 10.18
N ALA A 359 3.07 -16.60 9.50
CA ALA A 359 1.84 -17.38 9.53
C ALA A 359 1.42 -17.79 10.94
N ALA A 360 2.39 -18.11 11.81
CA ALA A 360 2.14 -18.51 13.20
C ALA A 360 1.81 -17.33 14.14
N LYS A 361 2.18 -16.09 13.75
CA LYS A 361 1.95 -14.88 14.55
C LYS A 361 0.75 -14.07 14.05
N LEU A 362 0.45 -14.11 12.75
CA LEU A 362 -0.65 -13.38 12.15
C LEU A 362 -1.99 -13.93 12.62
N GLY A 363 -2.88 -13.01 12.95
CA GLY A 363 -4.26 -13.28 13.30
C GLY A 363 -5.20 -12.36 12.56
N PRO A 364 -6.50 -12.39 12.86
CA PRO A 364 -7.48 -11.49 12.24
C PRO A 364 -7.42 -10.05 12.79
N SER A 365 -6.59 -9.77 13.80
CA SER A 365 -6.47 -8.46 14.45
C SER A 365 -5.43 -7.56 13.76
N MET A 366 -5.48 -6.25 14.07
CA MET A 366 -4.48 -5.26 13.64
C MET A 366 -3.35 -5.07 14.67
N GLU A 367 -3.10 -6.05 15.52
CA GLU A 367 -2.05 -5.99 16.52
C GLU A 367 -0.67 -6.01 15.86
N ASP A 368 0.28 -5.30 16.47
CA ASP A 368 1.65 -5.29 16.00
C ASP A 368 2.29 -6.67 16.21
N ILE A 369 3.12 -7.08 15.28
CA ILE A 369 3.83 -8.35 15.31
C ILE A 369 5.26 -8.07 15.75
N ASP A 370 5.73 -8.77 16.76
CA ASP A 370 7.13 -8.71 17.16
C ASP A 370 7.93 -9.88 16.57
N LEU A 371 8.91 -9.55 15.73
CA LEU A 371 9.94 -10.50 15.33
C LEU A 371 10.99 -10.58 16.44
N ASN A 372 10.68 -11.41 17.43
CA ASN A 372 11.62 -11.76 18.48
C ASN A 372 12.53 -12.89 17.99
N THR A 373 13.84 -12.68 18.02
CA THR A 373 14.81 -13.64 17.47
C THR A 373 14.82 -14.97 18.20
N ASP A 374 14.66 -14.99 19.52
CA ASP A 374 14.66 -16.24 20.29
C ASP A 374 13.37 -17.04 20.01
N ASP A 375 12.20 -16.38 19.96
CA ASP A 375 10.93 -17.02 19.59
C ASP A 375 10.98 -17.52 18.13
N PHE A 376 11.58 -16.77 17.23
CA PHE A 376 11.77 -17.19 15.83
C PHE A 376 12.59 -18.48 15.75
N ILE A 377 13.75 -18.54 16.41
CA ILE A 377 14.61 -19.72 16.44
C ILE A 377 13.88 -20.91 17.09
N ALA A 378 13.21 -20.68 18.23
CA ALA A 378 12.47 -21.71 18.93
C ALA A 378 11.36 -22.32 18.07
N ARG A 379 10.57 -21.47 17.36
CA ARG A 379 9.48 -21.94 16.48
C ARG A 379 9.99 -22.70 15.26
N VAL A 380 11.03 -22.20 14.60
CA VAL A 380 11.64 -22.91 13.46
C VAL A 380 12.12 -24.29 13.89
N ASN A 381 12.84 -24.37 15.01
CA ASN A 381 13.38 -25.64 15.48
C ASN A 381 12.29 -26.60 15.99
N SER A 382 11.32 -26.11 16.78
CA SER A 382 10.29 -26.98 17.36
C SER A 382 9.23 -27.38 16.33
N ASP A 383 8.76 -26.47 15.51
CA ASP A 383 7.59 -26.71 14.68
C ASP A 383 7.97 -27.21 13.28
N LEU A 384 8.90 -26.55 12.58
CA LEU A 384 9.31 -27.00 11.26
C LEU A 384 10.22 -28.22 11.33
N ILE A 385 11.31 -28.16 12.11
CA ILE A 385 12.30 -29.22 12.17
C ILE A 385 11.79 -30.36 13.06
N GLY A 386 11.42 -30.04 14.29
CA GLY A 386 11.03 -31.02 15.29
C GLY A 386 9.71 -31.74 15.02
N LYS A 387 8.78 -31.13 14.27
CA LYS A 387 7.49 -31.74 13.92
C LYS A 387 7.39 -32.08 12.44
N LEU A 388 7.35 -31.08 11.55
CA LEU A 388 7.06 -31.32 10.11
C LEU A 388 8.13 -32.20 9.43
N VAL A 389 9.40 -31.83 9.53
CA VAL A 389 10.50 -32.63 8.96
C VAL A 389 10.60 -34.00 9.62
N ASN A 390 10.34 -34.08 10.92
CA ASN A 390 10.39 -35.35 11.67
C ASN A 390 9.27 -36.31 11.26
N ILE A 391 8.05 -35.82 10.88
CA ILE A 391 7.00 -36.65 10.29
C ILE A 391 7.50 -37.28 9.00
N ALA A 392 8.04 -36.50 8.08
CA ALA A 392 8.57 -37.01 6.81
C ALA A 392 9.68 -38.04 7.05
N SER A 393 10.64 -37.74 7.94
CA SER A 393 11.75 -38.64 8.27
C SER A 393 11.28 -39.96 8.87
N ARG A 394 10.30 -39.94 9.76
CA ARG A 394 9.74 -41.18 10.38
C ARG A 394 8.92 -41.97 9.39
N CYS A 395 8.10 -41.33 8.57
CA CYS A 395 7.28 -42.02 7.58
C CYS A 395 8.12 -42.63 6.45
N SER A 396 9.20 -41.99 6.01
CA SER A 396 10.06 -42.51 4.95
C SER A 396 10.62 -43.90 5.26
N GLY A 397 11.02 -44.16 6.51
CA GLY A 397 11.51 -45.46 6.95
C GLY A 397 10.48 -46.58 6.78
N PHE A 398 9.21 -46.32 7.02
CA PHE A 398 8.11 -47.26 6.82
C PHE A 398 7.81 -47.46 5.33
N ILE A 399 7.74 -46.37 4.56
CA ILE A 399 7.46 -46.40 3.14
C ILE A 399 8.54 -47.22 2.42
N ASN A 400 9.81 -46.98 2.75
CA ASN A 400 10.92 -47.71 2.13
C ASN A 400 10.88 -49.21 2.48
N LYS A 401 10.57 -49.56 3.75
CA LYS A 401 10.65 -50.96 4.22
C LYS A 401 9.40 -51.79 3.91
N GLN A 402 8.22 -51.15 3.87
CA GLN A 402 6.93 -51.86 3.81
C GLN A 402 6.23 -51.68 2.45
N PHE A 403 6.58 -50.65 1.70
CA PHE A 403 5.85 -50.26 0.48
C PHE A 403 6.77 -50.03 -0.73
N ASP A 404 8.00 -50.53 -0.71
CA ASP A 404 8.99 -50.40 -1.81
C ASP A 404 9.10 -48.98 -2.38
N ASN A 405 9.12 -47.97 -1.55
CA ASN A 405 9.14 -46.55 -1.90
C ASN A 405 7.90 -46.06 -2.70
N LYS A 406 6.78 -46.75 -2.61
CA LYS A 406 5.55 -46.36 -3.33
C LYS A 406 4.53 -45.78 -2.34
N LEU A 407 3.90 -44.68 -2.74
CA LEU A 407 2.70 -44.15 -2.14
C LEU A 407 1.50 -44.51 -3.01
N SER A 408 0.39 -44.91 -2.39
CA SER A 408 -0.87 -45.23 -3.08
C SER A 408 -1.51 -43.98 -3.66
#